data_127d94ced39b98333ae2bd745d7f2610
#
_entry.id   127d94ced39b98333ae2bd745d7f2610
#
_cell.length_a   1.000
_cell.length_b   1.000
_cell.length_c   1.000
_cell.angle_alpha   90.00
_cell.angle_beta   90.00
_cell.angle_gamma   90.00
#
_symmetry.space_group_name_H-M   'P 1'
#
loop_
_entity.id
_entity.type
_entity.pdbx_description
1 polymer ?
#
loop_
_entity_poly.entity_id
_entity_poly.type
_entity_poly.pdbx_seq_one_letter_code
_entity_poly.pdbx_strand_id
1 'polypeptide(L)'
;MFMTMSVDNIRVPDIYTHTPPQKQKLDKHMLYFMENGTFKRNIVVTQKGVLMDGYCDYIVAVMCGMETVQCEINTKHISRRFGKNRTINNPVRKRKILFEIQNGKCAVCGKRLQIDNPQSRNDYLTFDHILPVSRGGSNGLMNLQGLCYDCNYQKQDEF
;
A
#
# COMPACT_ATOMS: atom_id res chain seq x y z
N MET A 1 13.48 -9.12 10.56
CA MET A 1 13.01 -10.30 11.31
C MET A 1 12.11 -11.09 10.38
N PHE A 2 12.33 -12.41 10.25
CA PHE A 2 11.49 -13.28 9.43
C PHE A 2 10.54 -14.08 10.31
N MET A 3 9.38 -14.41 9.76
CA MET A 3 8.35 -15.20 10.43
C MET A 3 7.59 -16.01 9.36
N THR A 4 7.27 -17.26 9.67
CA THR A 4 6.41 -18.08 8.84
C THR A 4 4.94 -17.70 9.11
N MET A 5 4.20 -17.44 8.06
CA MET A 5 2.80 -17.03 8.11
C MET A 5 1.95 -17.89 7.19
N SER A 6 0.71 -18.22 7.60
CA SER A 6 -0.26 -18.78 6.67
C SER A 6 -0.59 -17.74 5.59
N VAL A 7 -0.66 -18.18 4.34
CA VAL A 7 -1.01 -17.33 3.18
C VAL A 7 -2.38 -16.68 3.39
N ASP A 8 -3.33 -17.39 3.99
CA ASP A 8 -4.67 -16.90 4.27
C ASP A 8 -4.73 -15.81 5.35
N ASN A 9 -3.69 -15.76 6.20
CA ASN A 9 -3.57 -14.73 7.23
C ASN A 9 -2.91 -13.44 6.72
N ILE A 10 -2.42 -13.43 5.48
CA ILE A 10 -1.86 -12.24 4.86
C ILE A 10 -2.98 -11.39 4.27
N ARG A 11 -3.24 -10.26 4.89
CA ARG A 11 -4.22 -9.30 4.40
C ARG A 11 -3.64 -8.49 3.24
N VAL A 12 -4.17 -8.71 2.06
CA VAL A 12 -3.81 -7.95 0.86
C VAL A 12 -4.63 -6.66 0.82
N PRO A 13 -4.02 -5.48 0.85
CA PRO A 13 -4.76 -4.21 0.71
C PRO A 13 -5.45 -4.10 -0.66
N ASP A 14 -6.63 -3.48 -0.68
CA ASP A 14 -7.49 -3.33 -1.87
C ASP A 14 -6.77 -2.72 -3.07
N ILE A 15 -5.80 -1.86 -2.81
CA ILE A 15 -5.00 -1.25 -3.88
C ILE A 15 -4.25 -2.27 -4.74
N TYR A 16 -3.84 -3.40 -4.20
CA TYR A 16 -3.20 -4.46 -4.98
C TYR A 16 -4.20 -5.16 -5.90
N THR A 17 -5.43 -5.37 -5.44
CA THR A 17 -6.48 -6.01 -6.22
C THR A 17 -6.95 -5.12 -7.37
N HIS A 18 -6.95 -3.77 -7.17
CA HIS A 18 -7.30 -2.79 -8.22
C HIS A 18 -6.14 -2.47 -9.17
N THR A 19 -4.90 -2.77 -8.77
CA THR A 19 -3.72 -2.58 -9.62
C THR A 19 -2.89 -3.87 -9.68
N PRO A 20 -3.44 -4.94 -10.29
CA PRO A 20 -2.73 -6.21 -10.40
C PRO A 20 -1.40 -6.03 -11.18
N PRO A 21 -0.39 -6.83 -10.89
CA PRO A 21 0.86 -6.76 -11.61
C PRO A 21 0.65 -7.13 -13.09
N GLN A 22 1.41 -6.50 -13.97
CA GLN A 22 1.42 -6.89 -15.37
C GLN A 22 1.82 -8.36 -15.51
N LYS A 23 1.16 -9.08 -16.43
CA LYS A 23 1.41 -10.50 -16.68
C LYS A 23 2.90 -10.83 -16.83
N GLN A 24 3.61 -10.09 -17.67
CA GLN A 24 5.06 -10.29 -17.88
C GLN A 24 5.90 -10.18 -16.60
N LYS A 25 5.50 -9.33 -15.66
CA LYS A 25 6.17 -9.20 -14.37
C LYS A 25 5.89 -10.41 -13.49
N LEU A 26 4.64 -10.86 -13.46
CA LEU A 26 4.24 -12.05 -12.70
C LEU A 26 4.92 -13.31 -13.24
N ASP A 27 4.94 -13.48 -14.58
CA ASP A 27 5.59 -14.60 -15.24
C ASP A 27 7.09 -14.69 -14.90
N LYS A 28 7.79 -13.54 -14.80
CA LYS A 28 9.20 -13.48 -14.36
C LYS A 28 9.39 -13.93 -12.91
N HIS A 29 8.45 -13.64 -12.02
CA HIS A 29 8.52 -14.07 -10.63
C HIS A 29 8.19 -15.57 -10.51
N MET A 30 7.22 -16.05 -11.27
CA MET A 30 6.86 -17.46 -11.33
C MET A 30 8.03 -18.31 -11.86
N LEU A 31 8.61 -17.91 -12.99
CA LEU A 31 9.76 -18.61 -13.58
C LEU A 31 10.94 -18.67 -12.60
N TYR A 32 11.26 -17.55 -11.96
CA TYR A 32 12.32 -17.50 -10.94
C TYR A 32 12.06 -18.48 -9.79
N PHE A 33 10.81 -18.55 -9.30
CA PHE A 33 10.43 -19.48 -8.25
C PHE A 33 10.56 -20.94 -8.70
N MET A 34 10.12 -21.24 -9.92
CA MET A 34 10.24 -22.60 -10.49
C MET A 34 11.68 -23.07 -10.66
N GLU A 35 12.58 -22.14 -11.04
CA GLU A 35 14.00 -22.44 -11.25
C GLU A 35 14.81 -22.52 -9.95
N ASN A 36 14.46 -21.72 -8.94
CA ASN A 36 15.29 -21.55 -7.74
C ASN A 36 14.66 -22.12 -6.46
N GLY A 37 13.37 -22.47 -6.47
CA GLY A 37 12.62 -22.91 -5.28
C GLY A 37 12.44 -21.82 -4.22
N THR A 38 12.79 -20.58 -4.53
CA THR A 38 12.70 -19.44 -3.61
C THR A 38 12.07 -18.24 -4.29
N PHE A 39 11.48 -17.35 -3.50
CA PHE A 39 10.91 -16.12 -4.03
C PHE A 39 11.99 -15.16 -4.50
N LYS A 40 11.68 -14.42 -5.56
CA LYS A 40 12.58 -13.39 -6.11
C LYS A 40 12.76 -12.20 -5.18
N ARG A 41 11.75 -11.90 -4.37
CA ARG A 41 11.76 -10.87 -3.34
C ARG A 41 11.07 -11.38 -2.09
N ASN A 42 11.44 -10.80 -0.95
CA ASN A 42 10.75 -11.09 0.30
C ASN A 42 9.30 -10.62 0.24
N ILE A 43 8.39 -11.43 0.76
CA ILE A 43 7.04 -11.01 1.08
C ILE A 43 7.13 -10.22 2.38
N VAL A 44 6.88 -8.92 2.32
CA VAL A 44 7.02 -8.01 3.47
C VAL A 44 5.64 -7.69 4.02
N VAL A 45 5.46 -7.92 5.31
CA VAL A 45 4.20 -7.66 6.01
C VAL A 45 4.38 -6.77 7.24
N THR A 46 3.32 -6.12 7.67
CA THR A 46 3.28 -5.47 8.99
C THR A 46 3.18 -6.52 10.10
N GLN A 47 3.38 -6.11 11.37
CA GLN A 47 3.13 -6.97 12.53
C GLN A 47 1.68 -7.51 12.59
N LYS A 48 0.73 -6.84 11.93
CA LYS A 48 -0.67 -7.24 11.84
C LYS A 48 -0.98 -8.10 10.61
N GLY A 49 0.04 -8.58 9.89
CA GLY A 49 -0.12 -9.41 8.70
C GLY A 49 -0.58 -8.67 7.45
N VAL A 50 -0.51 -7.35 7.40
CA VAL A 50 -0.88 -6.59 6.18
C VAL A 50 0.30 -6.57 5.22
N LEU A 51 0.07 -6.99 3.97
CA LEU A 51 1.08 -7.01 2.91
C LEU A 51 1.54 -5.59 2.56
N MET A 52 2.86 -5.39 2.56
CA MET A 52 3.50 -4.10 2.26
C MET A 52 4.36 -4.12 0.98
N ASP A 53 5.03 -5.24 0.71
CA ASP A 53 5.83 -5.44 -0.50
C ASP A 53 5.87 -6.93 -0.86
N GLY A 54 6.37 -7.27 -2.06
CA GLY A 54 6.45 -8.66 -2.53
C GLY A 54 5.12 -9.20 -3.08
N TYR A 55 4.21 -8.35 -3.58
CA TYR A 55 2.91 -8.79 -4.05
C TYR A 55 2.98 -9.83 -5.19
N CYS A 56 3.93 -9.72 -6.13
CA CYS A 56 4.11 -10.74 -7.16
C CYS A 56 4.47 -12.10 -6.56
N ASP A 57 5.36 -12.11 -5.57
CA ASP A 57 5.81 -13.35 -4.91
C ASP A 57 4.71 -13.93 -4.02
N TYR A 58 3.87 -13.07 -3.41
CA TYR A 58 2.65 -13.51 -2.73
C TYR A 58 1.67 -14.18 -3.70
N ILE A 59 1.43 -13.59 -4.89
CA ILE A 59 0.56 -14.22 -5.91
C ILE A 59 1.15 -15.56 -6.35
N VAL A 60 2.47 -15.64 -6.55
CA VAL A 60 3.14 -16.91 -6.88
C VAL A 60 2.89 -17.95 -5.80
N ALA A 61 3.00 -17.58 -4.52
CA ALA A 61 2.71 -18.50 -3.42
C ALA A 61 1.27 -19.02 -3.45
N VAL A 62 0.30 -18.15 -3.69
CA VAL A 62 -1.13 -18.51 -3.84
C VAL A 62 -1.32 -19.44 -5.03
N MET A 63 -0.75 -19.12 -6.19
CA MET A 63 -0.87 -19.93 -7.41
C MET A 63 -0.23 -21.30 -7.26
N CYS A 64 0.83 -21.44 -6.46
CA CYS A 64 1.50 -22.70 -6.17
C CYS A 64 0.81 -23.48 -5.04
N GLY A 65 -0.29 -22.99 -4.47
CA GLY A 65 -1.04 -23.67 -3.41
C GLY A 65 -0.25 -23.78 -2.10
N MET A 66 0.64 -22.83 -1.82
CA MET A 66 1.42 -22.85 -0.57
C MET A 66 0.52 -22.51 0.62
N GLU A 67 0.55 -23.33 1.66
CA GLU A 67 -0.20 -23.07 2.90
C GLU A 67 0.47 -21.97 3.74
N THR A 68 1.79 -21.94 3.72
CA THR A 68 2.60 -20.99 4.50
C THR A 68 3.73 -20.39 3.68
N VAL A 69 4.14 -19.18 4.02
CA VAL A 69 5.27 -18.47 3.42
C VAL A 69 6.12 -17.80 4.48
N GLN A 70 7.42 -17.66 4.19
CA GLN A 70 8.28 -16.82 4.99
C GLN A 70 8.06 -15.35 4.66
N CYS A 71 7.68 -14.58 5.66
CA CYS A 71 7.47 -13.14 5.55
C CYS A 71 8.55 -12.38 6.31
N GLU A 72 9.02 -11.30 5.72
CA GLU A 72 9.80 -10.30 6.45
C GLU A 72 8.85 -9.38 7.20
N ILE A 73 8.95 -9.35 8.52
CA ILE A 73 8.20 -8.39 9.33
C ILE A 73 8.87 -7.04 9.22
N ASN A 74 8.12 -6.05 8.76
CA ASN A 74 8.57 -4.67 8.79
C ASN A 74 8.55 -4.16 10.24
N THR A 75 9.66 -4.40 10.95
CA THR A 75 9.91 -3.90 12.30
C THR A 75 10.70 -2.60 12.29
N LYS A 76 11.12 -2.15 11.11
CA LYS A 76 11.90 -0.93 11.03
C LYS A 76 11.01 0.23 11.46
N HIS A 77 11.17 0.64 12.70
CA HIS A 77 11.14 2.06 13.02
C HIS A 77 12.07 2.71 12.02
N ILE A 78 11.49 3.25 10.97
CA ILE A 78 12.27 3.85 9.92
C ILE A 78 12.97 5.03 10.55
N SER A 79 14.26 4.82 10.73
CA SER A 79 15.17 5.81 11.25
C SER A 79 14.96 7.13 10.49
N ARG A 80 15.14 8.23 11.17
CA ARG A 80 15.04 9.66 10.81
C ARG A 80 15.48 10.09 9.38
N ARG A 81 15.96 9.17 8.53
CA ARG A 81 16.32 9.43 7.13
C ARG A 81 15.12 9.67 6.20
N PHE A 82 13.94 9.19 6.54
CA PHE A 82 12.73 9.34 5.71
C PHE A 82 11.96 10.65 5.96
N GLY A 83 12.28 11.38 7.03
CA GLY A 83 11.59 12.64 7.36
C GLY A 83 11.83 13.80 6.39
N LYS A 84 12.69 13.64 5.38
CA LYS A 84 13.03 14.71 4.43
C LYS A 84 12.31 14.63 3.08
N ASN A 85 11.74 13.50 2.70
CA ASN A 85 11.14 13.37 1.38
C ASN A 85 9.64 13.13 1.46
N ARG A 86 8.88 14.19 1.77
CA ARG A 86 7.41 14.19 1.73
C ARG A 86 6.85 14.28 0.31
N THR A 87 7.72 14.29 -0.71
CA THR A 87 7.30 14.45 -2.09
C THR A 87 6.69 13.16 -2.62
N ILE A 88 5.42 13.22 -2.96
CA ILE A 88 4.70 12.11 -3.59
C ILE A 88 4.99 12.14 -5.08
N ASN A 89 5.68 11.12 -5.58
CA ASN A 89 5.93 10.98 -7.02
C ASN A 89 4.64 10.71 -7.79
N ASN A 90 4.47 11.36 -8.95
CA ASN A 90 3.29 11.24 -9.83
C ASN A 90 1.95 11.51 -9.09
N PRO A 91 1.80 12.69 -8.42
CA PRO A 91 0.63 12.94 -7.56
C PRO A 91 -0.68 12.92 -8.35
N VAL A 92 -0.69 13.40 -9.59
CA VAL A 92 -1.88 13.41 -10.44
C VAL A 92 -2.40 11.99 -10.68
N ARG A 93 -1.51 11.08 -11.12
CA ARG A 93 -1.88 9.67 -11.35
C ARG A 93 -2.35 8.99 -10.06
N LYS A 94 -1.63 9.19 -8.96
CA LYS A 94 -2.00 8.59 -7.66
C LYS A 94 -3.33 9.09 -7.16
N ARG A 95 -3.63 10.39 -7.36
CA ARG A 95 -4.91 10.97 -6.97
C ARG A 95 -6.08 10.35 -7.73
N LYS A 96 -5.93 10.16 -9.06
CA LYS A 96 -6.94 9.48 -9.88
C LYS A 96 -7.17 8.04 -9.39
N ILE A 97 -6.13 7.28 -9.16
CA ILE A 97 -6.25 5.90 -8.68
C ILE A 97 -6.95 5.84 -7.32
N LEU A 98 -6.55 6.68 -6.35
CA LEU A 98 -7.21 6.73 -5.03
C LEU A 98 -8.67 7.15 -5.15
N PHE A 99 -8.97 8.10 -6.02
CA PHE A 99 -10.33 8.55 -6.28
C PHE A 99 -11.21 7.40 -6.80
N GLU A 100 -10.71 6.62 -7.75
CA GLU A 100 -11.39 5.45 -8.30
C GLU A 100 -11.59 4.35 -7.24
N ILE A 101 -10.54 3.98 -6.52
CA ILE A 101 -10.58 2.95 -5.45
C ILE A 101 -11.59 3.32 -4.36
N GLN A 102 -11.63 4.59 -3.98
CA GLN A 102 -12.50 5.09 -2.91
C GLN A 102 -13.90 5.52 -3.41
N ASN A 103 -14.23 5.28 -4.70
CA ASN A 103 -15.48 5.71 -5.33
C ASN A 103 -15.74 7.23 -5.15
N GLY A 104 -14.66 8.03 -5.22
CA GLY A 104 -14.74 9.48 -5.06
C GLY A 104 -15.12 9.94 -3.66
N LYS A 105 -14.87 9.14 -2.63
CA LYS A 105 -15.26 9.46 -1.25
C LYS A 105 -14.04 9.59 -0.33
N CYS A 106 -14.17 10.43 0.70
CA CYS A 106 -13.21 10.50 1.80
C CYS A 106 -13.17 9.16 2.56
N ALA A 107 -11.98 8.63 2.80
CA ALA A 107 -11.81 7.34 3.49
C ALA A 107 -12.29 7.36 4.96
N VAL A 108 -12.42 8.53 5.57
CA VAL A 108 -12.84 8.68 6.97
C VAL A 108 -14.33 9.01 7.08
N CYS A 109 -14.79 10.12 6.49
CA CYS A 109 -16.17 10.59 6.70
C CYS A 109 -17.13 10.24 5.54
N GLY A 110 -16.64 9.64 4.45
CA GLY A 110 -17.47 9.27 3.32
C GLY A 110 -17.94 10.44 2.45
N LYS A 111 -17.56 11.68 2.77
CA LYS A 111 -17.91 12.86 1.97
C LYS A 111 -17.43 12.68 0.53
N ARG A 112 -18.24 13.10 -0.45
CA ARG A 112 -17.83 13.15 -1.86
C ARG A 112 -16.67 14.10 -2.06
N LEU A 113 -15.67 13.65 -2.80
CA LEU A 113 -14.47 14.40 -3.14
C LEU A 113 -14.39 14.65 -4.64
N GLN A 114 -13.56 15.60 -5.02
CA GLN A 114 -13.24 15.95 -6.40
C GLN A 114 -11.74 15.96 -6.58
N ILE A 115 -11.28 15.65 -7.79
CA ILE A 115 -9.85 15.71 -8.17
C ILE A 115 -9.56 16.82 -9.16
N ASP A 116 -10.62 17.31 -9.84
CA ASP A 116 -10.56 18.41 -10.79
C ASP A 116 -11.59 19.48 -10.38
N ASN A 117 -11.20 20.75 -10.46
CA ASN A 117 -12.06 21.92 -10.20
C ASN A 117 -12.91 21.83 -8.90
N PRO A 118 -12.31 21.63 -7.73
CA PRO A 118 -13.05 21.57 -6.49
C PRO A 118 -13.77 22.90 -6.21
N GLN A 119 -15.04 22.85 -5.84
CA GLN A 119 -15.81 24.03 -5.49
C GLN A 119 -15.39 24.63 -4.15
N SER A 120 -14.85 23.81 -3.28
CA SER A 120 -14.26 24.22 -2.01
C SER A 120 -12.97 23.44 -1.72
N ARG A 121 -12.13 24.00 -0.84
CA ARG A 121 -10.92 23.32 -0.40
C ARG A 121 -11.25 21.97 0.27
N ASN A 122 -12.39 21.87 0.93
CA ASN A 122 -12.80 20.67 1.64
C ASN A 122 -13.35 19.57 0.73
N ASP A 123 -13.67 19.88 -0.52
CA ASP A 123 -14.15 18.91 -1.49
C ASP A 123 -12.99 18.29 -2.30
N TYR A 124 -11.78 18.84 -2.17
CA TYR A 124 -10.62 18.34 -2.90
C TYR A 124 -10.00 17.14 -2.21
N LEU A 125 -9.69 16.09 -3.00
CA LEU A 125 -8.99 14.92 -2.49
C LEU A 125 -7.55 15.29 -2.11
N THR A 126 -7.28 15.27 -0.81
CA THR A 126 -5.93 15.43 -0.24
C THR A 126 -5.32 14.07 0.03
N PHE A 127 -4.00 13.97 -0.11
CA PHE A 127 -3.28 12.76 0.28
C PHE A 127 -3.05 12.74 1.80
N ASP A 128 -3.25 11.57 2.38
CA ASP A 128 -2.84 11.27 3.73
C ASP A 128 -2.10 9.93 3.76
N HIS A 129 -1.11 9.81 4.65
CA HIS A 129 -0.39 8.58 4.85
C HIS A 129 -1.10 7.72 5.92
N ILE A 130 -1.50 6.50 5.57
CA ILE A 130 -2.10 5.54 6.51
C ILE A 130 -1.14 5.31 7.68
N LEU A 131 0.11 5.00 7.37
CA LEU A 131 1.22 5.02 8.33
C LEU A 131 2.02 6.31 8.09
N PRO A 132 2.15 7.19 9.08
CA PRO A 132 2.90 8.43 8.95
C PRO A 132 4.33 8.23 8.45
N VAL A 133 4.83 9.12 7.59
CA VAL A 133 6.21 9.08 7.09
C VAL A 133 7.22 9.13 8.24
N SER A 134 6.92 9.86 9.31
CA SER A 134 7.74 9.90 10.53
C SER A 134 7.86 8.57 11.25
N ARG A 135 6.89 7.68 11.06
CA ARG A 135 6.87 6.30 11.59
C ARG A 135 7.22 5.26 10.53
N GLY A 136 7.65 5.70 9.35
CA GLY A 136 8.13 4.83 8.32
C GLY A 136 7.17 4.51 7.21
N GLY A 137 6.12 5.22 7.12
CA GLY A 137 5.21 5.11 6.00
C GLY A 137 5.88 5.51 4.68
N SER A 138 5.59 4.76 3.62
CA SER A 138 6.08 5.04 2.28
C SER A 138 5.17 6.03 1.56
N ASN A 139 5.71 6.69 0.51
CA ASN A 139 4.92 7.49 -0.43
C ASN A 139 4.22 6.62 -1.51
N GLY A 140 4.21 5.29 -1.34
CA GLY A 140 3.52 4.35 -2.22
C GLY A 140 2.00 4.46 -2.07
N LEU A 141 1.26 4.15 -3.14
CA LEU A 141 -0.21 4.16 -3.13
C LEU A 141 -0.81 3.33 -1.98
N MET A 142 -0.15 2.25 -1.61
CA MET A 142 -0.53 1.35 -0.53
C MET A 142 -0.58 1.97 0.86
N ASN A 143 0.21 3.03 1.03
CA ASN A 143 0.27 3.77 2.29
C ASN A 143 -0.41 5.13 2.16
N LEU A 144 -1.12 5.37 1.06
CA LEU A 144 -1.85 6.61 0.84
C LEU A 144 -3.35 6.37 0.86
N GLN A 145 -4.07 7.32 1.42
CA GLN A 145 -5.52 7.41 1.35
C GLN A 145 -5.93 8.82 0.94
N GLY A 146 -7.11 8.93 0.34
CA GLY A 146 -7.72 10.21 -0.04
C GLY A 146 -8.65 10.69 1.06
N LEU A 147 -8.39 11.86 1.59
CA LEU A 147 -9.21 12.50 2.61
C LEU A 147 -9.72 13.87 2.15
N CYS A 148 -10.86 14.31 2.68
CA CYS A 148 -11.21 15.72 2.65
C CYS A 148 -10.26 16.53 3.55
N TYR A 149 -10.23 17.84 3.35
CA TYR A 149 -9.33 18.70 4.11
C TYR A 149 -9.54 18.60 5.62
N ASP A 150 -10.79 18.61 6.08
CA ASP A 150 -11.11 18.56 7.52
C ASP A 150 -10.63 17.26 8.17
N CYS A 151 -10.91 16.11 7.56
CA CYS A 151 -10.43 14.82 8.08
C CYS A 151 -8.92 14.71 8.08
N ASN A 152 -8.27 15.26 7.05
CA ASN A 152 -6.81 15.27 6.97
C ASN A 152 -6.19 16.19 8.03
N TYR A 153 -6.82 17.33 8.29
CA TYR A 153 -6.39 18.26 9.33
C TYR A 153 -6.55 17.68 10.74
N GLN A 154 -7.74 17.11 11.03
CA GLN A 154 -8.02 16.50 12.34
C GLN A 154 -7.05 15.34 12.65
N LYS A 155 -6.71 14.54 11.65
CA LYS A 155 -5.78 13.43 11.83
C LYS A 155 -4.36 13.89 12.22
N GLN A 156 -3.95 15.11 11.89
CA GLN A 156 -2.63 15.63 12.27
C GLN A 156 -2.48 15.83 13.79
N ASP A 157 -3.60 15.98 14.51
CA ASP A 157 -3.62 16.25 15.94
C ASP A 157 -3.75 14.96 16.79
N GLU A 158 -3.97 13.79 16.16
CA GLU A 158 -4.16 12.51 16.85
C GLU A 158 -2.87 11.67 17.01
N PHE A 159 -1.68 12.21 16.63
CA PHE A 159 -0.41 11.44 16.66
C PHE A 159 0.75 12.21 17.27
#